data_500501b396470d1b26f6e916cf9d32dd
#
_entry.id   500501b396470d1b26f6e916cf9d32dd
#
_cell.length_a   1.000
_cell.length_b   1.000
_cell.length_c   1.000
_cell.angle_alpha   90.00
_cell.angle_beta   90.00
_cell.angle_gamma   90.00
#
_symmetry.space_group_name_H-M   'P 1'
#
loop_
_entity.id
_entity.type
_entity.pdbx_description
1 polymer ?
#
loop_
_entity_poly.entity_id
_entity_poly.type
_entity_poly.pdbx_seq_one_letter_code
_entity_poly.pdbx_strand_id
1 'polypeptide(L)'
;MRSLLAGSLRAVICQFLLRRLSGGRCLAVEVMINNDAVASLIRKGKGFQIPSVIATAREQGMQLMDSELMRLFKEGQVSAEEVYMKAASKKEFENLDAAPAPNPVAASAAPPVRPALPGRPPV
;
A
#
# COMPACT_ATOMS: atom_id res chain seq x y z
N MET A 1 18.15 21.26 -7.41
CA MET A 1 17.05 20.29 -7.64
C MET A 1 16.49 19.69 -6.34
N ARG A 2 17.32 18.99 -5.54
CA ARG A 2 16.87 18.32 -4.30
C ARG A 2 16.23 19.27 -3.28
N SER A 3 16.80 20.46 -3.08
CA SER A 3 16.25 21.45 -2.14
C SER A 3 14.88 21.96 -2.56
N LEU A 4 14.66 22.13 -3.86
CA LEU A 4 13.37 22.54 -4.41
C LEU A 4 12.32 21.43 -4.21
N LEU A 5 12.69 20.19 -4.53
CA LEU A 5 11.82 19.02 -4.31
C LEU A 5 11.45 18.86 -2.83
N ALA A 6 12.45 18.94 -1.94
CA ALA A 6 12.23 18.83 -0.49
C ALA A 6 11.29 19.92 0.06
N GLY A 7 11.28 21.11 -0.54
CA GLY A 7 10.43 22.21 -0.11
C GLY A 7 9.02 22.21 -0.71
N SER A 8 8.86 21.62 -1.89
CA SER A 8 7.58 21.64 -2.62
C SER A 8 6.76 20.34 -2.51
N LEU A 9 7.43 19.20 -2.32
CA LEU A 9 6.77 17.92 -2.18
C LEU A 9 5.88 17.90 -0.92
N ARG A 10 4.66 17.40 -1.03
CA ARG A 10 3.73 17.25 0.12
C ARG A 10 3.62 15.81 0.55
N ALA A 11 3.34 14.92 -0.38
CA ALA A 11 3.22 13.49 -0.13
C ALA A 11 3.51 12.71 -1.39
N VAL A 12 3.83 11.43 -1.22
CA VAL A 12 3.89 10.44 -2.30
C VAL A 12 3.02 9.27 -1.92
N ILE A 13 2.12 8.89 -2.81
CA ILE A 13 1.26 7.72 -2.66
C ILE A 13 1.58 6.75 -3.78
N CYS A 14 2.02 5.55 -3.40
CA CYS A 14 2.21 4.42 -4.30
C CYS A 14 1.14 3.38 -4.04
N GLN A 15 0.67 2.71 -5.09
CA GLN A 15 -0.37 1.69 -4.95
C GLN A 15 -0.13 0.51 -5.87
N PHE A 16 -0.45 -0.70 -5.37
CA PHE A 16 -0.47 -1.93 -6.13
C PHE A 16 -1.84 -2.58 -6.07
N LEU A 17 -2.27 -3.14 -7.18
CA LEU A 17 -3.43 -4.02 -7.25
C LEU A 17 -2.95 -5.47 -7.20
N LEU A 18 -3.43 -6.22 -6.21
CA LEU A 18 -3.10 -7.61 -5.94
C LEU A 18 -4.30 -8.50 -6.25
N ARG A 19 -4.03 -9.71 -6.69
CA ARG A 19 -5.09 -10.71 -6.90
C ARG A 19 -5.57 -11.24 -5.55
N ARG A 20 -6.88 -11.18 -5.33
CA ARG A 20 -7.49 -11.81 -4.16
C ARG A 20 -7.64 -13.32 -4.34
N LEU A 21 -7.47 -14.07 -3.26
CA LEU A 21 -7.75 -15.51 -3.23
C LEU A 21 -9.24 -15.82 -3.49
N SER A 22 -10.13 -14.93 -3.04
CA SER A 22 -11.60 -15.04 -3.25
C SER A 22 -12.08 -14.53 -4.61
N GLY A 23 -11.18 -14.10 -5.48
CA GLY A 23 -11.51 -13.46 -6.75
C GLY A 23 -11.49 -11.93 -6.68
N GLY A 24 -11.32 -11.29 -7.84
CA GLY A 24 -11.15 -9.84 -7.93
C GLY A 24 -9.76 -9.38 -7.48
N ARG A 25 -9.66 -8.10 -7.15
CA ARG A 25 -8.40 -7.45 -6.75
C ARG A 25 -8.58 -6.65 -5.46
N CYS A 26 -7.50 -6.51 -4.71
CA CYS A 26 -7.40 -5.62 -3.57
C CYS A 26 -6.28 -4.60 -3.79
N LEU A 27 -6.38 -3.48 -3.11
CA LEU A 27 -5.43 -2.38 -3.19
C LEU A 27 -4.47 -2.45 -2.01
N ALA A 28 -3.17 -2.39 -2.28
CA ALA A 28 -2.12 -2.11 -1.31
C ALA A 28 -1.58 -0.71 -1.57
N VAL A 29 -1.42 0.08 -0.52
CA VAL A 29 -1.02 1.49 -0.62
C VAL A 29 0.16 1.78 0.28
N GLU A 30 1.14 2.48 -0.25
CA GLU A 30 2.21 3.12 0.51
C GLU A 30 1.95 4.62 0.55
N VAL A 31 2.10 5.21 1.72
CA VAL A 31 1.91 6.65 1.94
C VAL A 31 3.14 7.22 2.63
N MET A 32 3.78 8.17 1.98
CA MET A 32 4.86 8.98 2.53
C MET A 32 4.42 10.44 2.60
N ILE A 33 4.46 11.02 3.78
CA ILE A 33 4.22 12.46 3.97
C ILE A 33 5.58 13.15 4.09
N ASN A 34 5.76 14.25 3.38
CA ASN A 34 7.00 14.99 3.43
C ASN A 34 7.07 15.87 4.70
N ASN A 35 7.46 15.25 5.80
CA ASN A 35 7.80 15.96 7.02
C ASN A 35 9.26 16.43 7.03
N ASP A 36 9.67 17.14 8.08
CA ASP A 36 11.04 17.68 8.17
C ASP A 36 12.14 16.63 8.07
N ALA A 37 11.90 15.42 8.61
CA ALA A 37 12.83 14.31 8.51
C ALA A 37 13.00 13.85 7.07
N VAL A 38 11.89 13.62 6.34
CA VAL A 38 11.92 13.24 4.93
C VAL A 38 12.55 14.35 4.08
N ALA A 39 12.15 15.60 4.29
CA ALA A 39 12.71 16.74 3.58
C ALA A 39 14.24 16.85 3.78
N SER A 40 14.73 16.62 5.00
CA SER A 40 16.16 16.60 5.30
C SER A 40 16.90 15.48 4.55
N LEU A 41 16.32 14.27 4.51
CA LEU A 41 16.89 13.13 3.78
C LEU A 41 16.96 13.39 2.28
N ILE A 42 15.91 14.00 1.70
CA ILE A 42 15.90 14.40 0.28
C ILE A 42 17.02 15.39 -0.01
N ARG A 43 17.16 16.45 0.81
CA ARG A 43 18.22 17.44 0.64
C ARG A 43 19.61 16.82 0.69
N LYS A 44 19.83 15.89 1.63
CA LYS A 44 21.11 15.19 1.82
C LYS A 44 21.36 14.06 0.80
N GLY A 45 20.38 13.73 -0.03
CA GLY A 45 20.47 12.62 -0.99
C GLY A 45 20.48 11.24 -0.35
N LYS A 46 19.94 11.12 0.87
CA LYS A 46 19.86 9.87 1.64
C LYS A 46 18.50 9.19 1.52
N GLY A 47 17.98 9.09 0.29
CA GLY A 47 16.67 8.48 0.01
C GLY A 47 16.51 7.06 0.54
N PHE A 48 17.61 6.30 0.62
CA PHE A 48 17.59 4.93 1.16
C PHE A 48 17.17 4.84 2.65
N GLN A 49 17.17 5.94 3.39
CA GLN A 49 16.74 6.00 4.79
C GLN A 49 15.25 6.39 4.95
N ILE A 50 14.59 6.80 3.88
CA ILE A 50 13.17 7.21 3.91
C ILE A 50 12.25 6.08 4.41
N PRO A 51 12.40 4.80 4.00
CA PRO A 51 11.58 3.73 4.53
C PRO A 51 11.58 3.61 6.05
N SER A 52 12.73 3.84 6.69
CA SER A 52 12.84 3.84 8.16
C SER A 52 12.02 4.95 8.79
N VAL A 53 11.98 6.14 8.17
CA VAL A 53 11.14 7.25 8.65
C VAL A 53 9.65 6.93 8.49
N ILE A 54 9.25 6.36 7.36
CA ILE A 54 7.87 5.93 7.13
C ILE A 54 7.43 4.91 8.19
N ALA A 55 8.30 3.93 8.50
CA ALA A 55 8.01 2.89 9.48
C ALA A 55 7.75 3.44 10.89
N THR A 56 8.44 4.51 11.27
CA THR A 56 8.32 5.13 12.60
C THR A 56 7.23 6.20 12.68
N ALA A 57 6.78 6.73 11.55
CA ALA A 57 5.83 7.84 11.48
C ALA A 57 4.38 7.40 11.15
N ARG A 58 3.98 6.21 11.56
CA ARG A 58 2.62 5.66 11.35
C ARG A 58 1.54 6.55 11.93
N GLU A 59 1.78 7.16 13.08
CA GLU A 59 0.84 8.09 13.73
C GLU A 59 0.57 9.34 12.89
N GLN A 60 1.49 9.70 11.99
CA GLN A 60 1.33 10.80 11.06
C GLN A 60 0.59 10.38 9.76
N GLY A 61 0.10 9.16 9.68
CA GLY A 61 -0.59 8.63 8.51
C GLY A 61 0.35 8.03 7.44
N MET A 62 1.63 7.84 7.76
CA MET A 62 2.57 7.15 6.87
C MET A 62 2.41 5.64 6.94
N GLN A 63 2.60 4.96 5.82
CA GLN A 63 2.43 3.52 5.69
C GLN A 63 3.39 2.95 4.66
N LEU A 64 4.15 1.91 5.05
CA LEU A 64 5.01 1.17 4.13
C LEU A 64 4.20 0.15 3.32
N MET A 65 4.61 -0.04 2.07
CA MET A 65 4.03 -1.07 1.19
C MET A 65 4.16 -2.47 1.80
N ASP A 66 5.32 -2.84 2.30
CA ASP A 66 5.56 -4.16 2.88
C ASP A 66 4.67 -4.42 4.11
N SER A 67 4.43 -3.40 4.93
CA SER A 67 3.49 -3.50 6.06
C SER A 67 2.05 -3.76 5.60
N GLU A 68 1.62 -3.12 4.54
CA GLU A 68 0.29 -3.30 3.96
C GLU A 68 0.15 -4.67 3.29
N LEU A 69 1.16 -5.11 2.56
CA LEU A 69 1.22 -6.44 1.98
C LEU A 69 1.11 -7.53 3.05
N MET A 70 1.85 -7.38 4.17
CA MET A 70 1.79 -8.30 5.30
C MET A 70 0.41 -8.32 5.95
N ARG A 71 -0.25 -7.17 6.08
CA ARG A 71 -1.62 -7.06 6.58
C ARG A 71 -2.60 -7.84 5.71
N LEU A 72 -2.57 -7.60 4.39
CA LEU A 72 -3.45 -8.29 3.43
C LEU A 72 -3.22 -9.80 3.42
N PHE A 73 -1.97 -10.24 3.57
CA PHE A 73 -1.64 -11.65 3.68
C PHE A 73 -2.21 -12.27 4.98
N LYS A 74 -1.99 -11.63 6.14
CA LYS A 74 -2.51 -12.09 7.43
C LYS A 74 -4.04 -12.15 7.48
N GLU A 75 -4.71 -11.25 6.76
CA GLU A 75 -6.17 -11.25 6.61
C GLU A 75 -6.67 -12.34 5.64
N GLY A 76 -5.77 -13.10 5.00
CA GLY A 76 -6.12 -14.14 4.05
C GLY A 76 -6.70 -13.64 2.73
N GLN A 77 -6.43 -12.39 2.36
CA GLN A 77 -6.93 -11.79 1.12
C GLN A 77 -6.08 -12.13 -0.09
N VAL A 78 -4.78 -12.32 0.10
CA VAL A 78 -3.79 -12.54 -0.97
C VAL A 78 -2.90 -13.74 -0.66
N SER A 79 -2.32 -14.34 -1.70
CA SER A 79 -1.38 -15.45 -1.54
C SER A 79 0.02 -14.97 -1.14
N ALA A 80 0.82 -15.84 -0.53
CA ALA A 80 2.21 -15.58 -0.22
C ALA A 80 3.04 -15.23 -1.47
N GLU A 81 2.77 -15.92 -2.57
CA GLU A 81 3.43 -15.68 -3.86
C GLU A 81 3.18 -14.26 -4.39
N GLU A 82 1.92 -13.81 -4.37
CA GLU A 82 1.53 -12.47 -4.85
C GLU A 82 2.20 -11.38 -4.02
N VAL A 83 2.25 -11.56 -2.70
CA VAL A 83 2.93 -10.63 -1.77
C VAL A 83 4.44 -10.63 -2.02
N TYR A 84 5.07 -11.80 -2.12
CA TYR A 84 6.49 -11.93 -2.38
C TYR A 84 6.94 -11.24 -3.68
N MET A 85 6.14 -11.37 -4.74
CA MET A 85 6.41 -10.72 -6.03
C MET A 85 6.42 -9.20 -5.94
N LYS A 86 5.61 -8.61 -5.06
CA LYS A 86 5.44 -7.15 -4.92
C LYS A 86 6.25 -6.54 -3.78
N ALA A 87 6.73 -7.35 -2.82
CA ALA A 87 7.49 -6.88 -1.67
C ALA A 87 8.83 -6.25 -2.07
N ALA A 88 9.17 -5.15 -1.40
CA ALA A 88 10.48 -4.52 -1.52
C ALA A 88 11.54 -5.30 -0.71
N SER A 89 11.18 -5.73 0.51
CA SER A 89 12.04 -6.56 1.38
C SER A 89 11.66 -8.03 1.29
N LYS A 90 12.19 -8.73 0.30
CA LYS A 90 11.85 -10.14 0.04
C LYS A 90 12.17 -11.07 1.22
N LYS A 91 13.19 -10.75 2.01
CA LYS A 91 13.59 -11.54 3.19
C LYS A 91 12.48 -11.72 4.23
N GLU A 92 11.63 -10.71 4.40
CA GLU A 92 10.51 -10.77 5.35
C GLU A 92 9.40 -11.71 4.87
N PHE A 93 9.38 -12.01 3.58
CA PHE A 93 8.33 -12.79 2.93
C PHE A 93 8.81 -14.16 2.44
N GLU A 94 10.11 -14.47 2.56
CA GLU A 94 10.69 -15.77 2.12
C GLU A 94 10.16 -16.96 2.92
N ASN A 95 9.78 -16.75 4.17
CA ASN A 95 9.33 -17.81 5.10
C ASN A 95 7.81 -17.85 5.27
N LEU A 96 7.06 -17.24 4.37
CA LEU A 96 5.60 -17.32 4.40
C LEU A 96 5.12 -18.66 3.80
N ASP A 97 5.39 -19.75 4.53
CA ASP A 97 4.92 -21.09 4.19
C ASP A 97 3.44 -21.24 4.57
N ALA A 98 2.58 -21.28 3.60
CA ALA A 98 1.15 -21.45 3.63
C ALA A 98 0.32 -20.16 3.62
N ALA A 99 -0.56 -20.07 2.63
CA ALA A 99 -1.63 -19.09 2.64
C ALA A 99 -2.47 -19.23 3.91
N PRO A 100 -2.68 -18.16 4.69
CA PRO A 100 -3.63 -18.21 5.77
C PRO A 100 -5.00 -18.64 5.21
N ALA A 101 -5.73 -19.44 5.97
CA ALA A 101 -7.07 -19.88 5.55
C ALA A 101 -7.92 -18.64 5.18
N PRO A 102 -8.66 -18.67 4.06
CA PRO A 102 -9.46 -17.54 3.64
C PRO A 102 -10.43 -17.15 4.76
N ASN A 103 -10.33 -15.90 5.21
CA ASN A 103 -11.20 -15.38 6.25
C ASN A 103 -12.62 -15.25 5.67
N PRO A 104 -13.64 -16.00 6.18
CA PRO A 104 -14.98 -15.97 5.63
C PRO A 104 -15.64 -14.57 5.72
N VAL A 105 -15.14 -13.70 6.57
CA VAL A 105 -15.67 -12.33 6.74
C VAL A 105 -15.29 -11.41 5.58
N ALA A 106 -14.19 -11.70 4.87
CA ALA A 106 -13.77 -10.87 3.74
C ALA A 106 -14.64 -11.08 2.47
N ALA A 107 -15.39 -12.15 2.40
CA ALA A 107 -16.31 -12.43 1.28
C ALA A 107 -17.58 -11.57 1.32
N SER A 108 -17.89 -10.93 2.45
CA SER A 108 -19.12 -10.15 2.65
C SER A 108 -19.00 -8.66 2.30
N ALA A 109 -17.83 -8.16 2.00
CA ALA A 109 -17.65 -6.78 1.55
C ALA A 109 -17.75 -6.71 0.01
N ALA A 110 -18.91 -7.02 -0.52
CA ALA A 110 -19.23 -6.58 -1.87
C ALA A 110 -19.15 -5.04 -1.90
N PRO A 111 -18.45 -4.43 -2.87
CA PRO A 111 -18.47 -2.98 -2.99
C PRO A 111 -19.91 -2.51 -3.14
N PRO A 112 -20.29 -1.39 -2.51
CA PRO A 112 -21.64 -0.85 -2.66
C PRO A 112 -21.92 -0.68 -4.17
N VAL A 113 -22.99 -1.32 -4.62
CA VAL A 113 -23.47 -1.15 -5.99
C VAL A 113 -23.74 0.35 -6.17
N ARG A 114 -22.95 0.99 -7.02
CA ARG A 114 -23.22 2.39 -7.40
C ARG A 114 -24.63 2.44 -7.98
N PRO A 115 -25.53 3.28 -7.47
CA PRO A 115 -26.83 3.44 -8.09
C PRO A 115 -26.64 3.83 -9.55
N ALA A 116 -27.33 3.15 -10.44
CA ALA A 116 -27.34 3.48 -11.85
C ALA A 116 -27.77 4.95 -11.99
N LEU A 117 -26.94 5.75 -12.66
CA LEU A 117 -27.30 7.12 -13.00
C LEU A 117 -28.58 7.05 -13.87
N PRO A 118 -29.61 7.84 -13.58
CA PRO A 118 -30.82 7.90 -14.42
C PRO A 118 -30.43 8.25 -15.85
N GLY A 119 -30.94 7.49 -16.79
CA GLY A 119 -30.62 7.59 -18.20
C GLY A 119 -30.80 9.02 -18.71
N ARG A 120 -29.84 9.49 -19.47
CA ARG A 120 -29.88 10.73 -20.22
C ARG A 120 -31.03 10.61 -21.23
N PRO A 121 -31.97 11.54 -21.31
CA PRO A 121 -33.01 11.46 -22.32
C PRO A 121 -32.41 11.55 -23.74
N PRO A 122 -32.99 10.86 -24.72
CA PRO A 122 -32.52 10.94 -26.10
C PRO A 122 -32.74 12.37 -26.65
N VAL A 123 -31.73 12.83 -27.38
CA VAL A 123 -31.77 14.13 -28.10
C VAL A 123 -32.63 13.98 -29.30
#